data_8948d25e422858b6f600dfe409b85f74
#
_entry.id   8948d25e422858b6f600dfe409b85f74
#
_cell.length_a   1.000
_cell.length_b   1.000
_cell.length_c   1.000
_cell.angle_alpha   90.00
_cell.angle_beta   90.00
_cell.angle_gamma   90.00
#
_symmetry.space_group_name_H-M   'P 1'
#
loop_
_entity.id
_entity.type
_entity.pdbx_description
1 polymer ?
#
loop_
_entity_poly.entity_id
_entity_poly.type
_entity_poly.pdbx_seq_one_letter_code
_entity_poly.pdbx_strand_id
1 'polypeptide(L)'
;AQRGEANPEYPDAIPTLAAMTRKSLELLQNDKGFVLHVEAASPDKASHGADACGMIGEIRQWDESIKVVQDWVEETGERTLIVATADHAQTPMITYNNAPTAGLTTKLKTADGADMSLLYSTAKSNDPKDALGGQQHTGAQVRVAASGPGAANFTGQIDETDIFFGAMNAA
;
A
#
# COMPACT_ATOMS: atom_id res chain seq x y z
N ALA A 1 2.43 -15.47 11.03
CA ALA A 1 3.23 -15.59 9.81
C ALA A 1 4.69 -15.28 10.15
N GLN A 2 5.59 -16.10 9.68
CA GLN A 2 7.01 -15.81 9.78
C GLN A 2 7.37 -14.76 8.73
N ARG A 3 8.38 -13.98 9.02
CA ARG A 3 8.81 -12.83 8.27
C ARG A 3 9.11 -13.15 6.81
N GLY A 4 8.38 -12.56 5.89
CA GLY A 4 8.63 -12.63 4.45
C GLY A 4 8.37 -13.99 3.80
N GLU A 5 7.74 -14.92 4.50
CA GLU A 5 7.28 -16.17 3.91
C GLU A 5 5.94 -15.98 3.21
N ALA A 6 5.80 -16.58 2.03
CA ALA A 6 4.52 -16.62 1.35
C ALA A 6 3.48 -17.33 2.24
N ASN A 7 2.24 -16.87 2.21
CA ASN A 7 1.16 -17.57 2.90
C ASN A 7 0.97 -18.96 2.25
N PRO A 8 1.23 -20.06 2.97
CA PRO A 8 1.09 -21.41 2.40
C PRO A 8 -0.36 -21.78 2.08
N GLU A 9 -1.31 -21.02 2.61
CA GLU A 9 -2.74 -21.19 2.33
C GLU A 9 -3.22 -20.32 1.16
N TYR A 10 -2.32 -19.52 0.55
CA TYR A 10 -2.70 -18.72 -0.63
C TYR A 10 -2.94 -19.66 -1.80
N PRO A 11 -4.17 -19.69 -2.36
CA PRO A 11 -4.49 -20.62 -3.43
C PRO A 11 -3.69 -20.33 -4.70
N ASP A 12 -3.01 -21.30 -5.25
CA ASP A 12 -2.27 -21.18 -6.52
C ASP A 12 -3.15 -20.69 -7.70
N ALA A 13 -4.46 -20.90 -7.58
CA ALA A 13 -5.44 -20.45 -8.57
C ALA A 13 -5.72 -18.94 -8.55
N ILE A 14 -5.32 -18.22 -7.50
CA ILE A 14 -5.53 -16.78 -7.39
C ILE A 14 -4.25 -16.06 -7.87
N PRO A 15 -4.33 -15.28 -8.97
CA PRO A 15 -3.16 -14.55 -9.44
C PRO A 15 -2.76 -13.46 -8.43
N THR A 16 -1.45 -13.23 -8.29
CA THR A 16 -0.94 -12.10 -7.50
C THR A 16 -1.33 -10.77 -8.13
N LEU A 17 -1.33 -9.70 -7.34
CA LEU A 17 -1.59 -8.35 -7.86
C LEU A 17 -0.58 -7.97 -8.96
N ALA A 18 0.69 -8.36 -8.82
CA ALA A 18 1.71 -8.17 -9.84
C ALA A 18 1.39 -8.89 -11.15
N ALA A 19 0.90 -10.14 -11.09
CA ALA A 19 0.50 -10.89 -12.28
C ALA A 19 -0.72 -10.26 -12.97
N MET A 20 -1.70 -9.79 -12.21
CA MET A 20 -2.87 -9.09 -12.74
C MET A 20 -2.48 -7.75 -13.37
N THR A 21 -1.57 -7.00 -12.74
CA THR A 21 -1.04 -5.74 -13.26
C THR A 21 -0.33 -5.95 -14.61
N ARG A 22 0.58 -6.93 -14.70
CA ARG A 22 1.25 -7.26 -15.97
C ARG A 22 0.26 -7.63 -17.06
N LYS A 23 -0.73 -8.45 -16.73
CA LYS A 23 -1.76 -8.84 -17.71
C LYS A 23 -2.60 -7.66 -18.17
N SER A 24 -2.91 -6.72 -17.28
CA SER A 24 -3.63 -5.50 -17.62
C SER A 24 -2.83 -4.61 -18.58
N LEU A 25 -1.54 -4.43 -18.32
CA LEU A 25 -0.65 -3.69 -19.21
C LEU A 25 -0.62 -4.30 -20.62
N GLU A 26 -0.48 -5.63 -20.74
CA GLU A 26 -0.51 -6.34 -22.04
C GLU A 26 -1.83 -6.11 -22.81
N LEU A 27 -2.95 -6.14 -22.12
CA LEU A 27 -4.28 -6.03 -22.75
C LEU A 27 -4.66 -4.61 -23.12
N LEU A 28 -4.12 -3.60 -22.43
CA LEU A 28 -4.47 -2.20 -22.62
C LEU A 28 -3.61 -1.49 -23.66
N GLN A 29 -2.48 -2.09 -24.09
CA GLN A 29 -1.60 -1.49 -25.10
C GLN A 29 -2.36 -1.15 -26.38
N ASN A 30 -2.23 0.09 -26.82
CA ASN A 30 -2.81 0.58 -28.05
C ASN A 30 -2.17 1.92 -28.46
N ASP A 31 -2.38 2.36 -29.70
CA ASP A 31 -1.77 3.57 -30.28
C ASP A 31 -2.29 4.90 -29.67
N LYS A 32 -3.34 4.84 -28.85
CA LYS A 32 -3.96 6.04 -28.23
C LYS A 32 -3.52 6.23 -26.78
N GLY A 33 -2.76 5.29 -26.21
CA GLY A 33 -2.47 5.23 -24.80
C GLY A 33 -3.64 4.74 -23.95
N PHE A 34 -3.43 4.64 -22.65
CA PHE A 34 -4.42 4.15 -21.68
C PHE A 34 -4.18 4.75 -20.29
N VAL A 35 -5.18 4.62 -19.45
CA VAL A 35 -5.08 4.83 -18.00
C VAL A 35 -5.37 3.50 -17.31
N LEU A 36 -4.49 3.09 -16.42
CA LEU A 36 -4.67 1.89 -15.59
C LEU A 36 -4.65 2.29 -14.11
N HIS A 37 -5.73 1.98 -13.41
CA HIS A 37 -5.80 2.09 -11.97
C HIS A 37 -5.65 0.70 -11.35
N VAL A 38 -4.68 0.54 -10.46
CA VAL A 38 -4.40 -0.70 -9.73
C VAL A 38 -4.63 -0.45 -8.25
N GLU A 39 -5.59 -1.13 -7.66
CA GLU A 39 -5.89 -1.05 -6.24
C GLU A 39 -5.33 -2.27 -5.49
N ALA A 40 -4.58 -2.01 -4.43
CA ALA A 40 -4.19 -3.00 -3.42
C ALA A 40 -5.13 -2.85 -2.21
N ALA A 41 -6.30 -3.46 -2.25
CA ALA A 41 -7.34 -3.31 -1.22
C ALA A 41 -7.00 -4.00 0.12
N SER A 42 -6.09 -4.97 0.11
CA SER A 42 -5.85 -5.80 1.30
C SER A 42 -4.96 -5.19 2.37
N PRO A 43 -4.05 -4.25 2.11
CA PRO A 43 -3.37 -3.49 3.17
C PRO A 43 -4.35 -2.81 4.12
N ASP A 44 -5.38 -2.17 3.58
CA ASP A 44 -6.47 -1.55 4.33
C ASP A 44 -7.25 -2.58 5.17
N LYS A 45 -7.69 -3.67 4.55
CA LYS A 45 -8.43 -4.74 5.24
C LYS A 45 -7.62 -5.35 6.38
N ALA A 46 -6.35 -5.62 6.18
CA ALA A 46 -5.47 -6.13 7.23
C ALA A 46 -5.28 -5.12 8.37
N SER A 47 -5.19 -3.82 8.03
CA SER A 47 -5.10 -2.74 9.03
C SER A 47 -6.38 -2.63 9.86
N HIS A 48 -7.56 -2.75 9.26
CA HIS A 48 -8.83 -2.83 9.97
C HIS A 48 -8.88 -4.01 10.96
N GLY A 49 -8.28 -5.12 10.58
CA GLY A 49 -8.16 -6.32 11.42
C GLY A 49 -7.04 -6.25 12.47
N ALA A 50 -6.30 -5.14 12.57
CA ALA A 50 -5.09 -5.03 13.40
C ALA A 50 -4.06 -6.14 13.10
N ASP A 51 -4.03 -6.64 11.88
CA ASP A 51 -3.10 -7.65 11.42
C ASP A 51 -1.84 -7.00 10.81
N ALA A 52 -0.86 -6.74 11.65
CA ALA A 52 0.40 -6.12 11.22
C ALA A 52 1.17 -6.96 10.19
N CYS A 53 1.15 -8.28 10.32
CA CYS A 53 1.85 -9.17 9.39
C CYS A 53 1.14 -9.22 8.04
N GLY A 54 -0.19 -9.32 8.03
CA GLY A 54 -1.00 -9.25 6.83
C GLY A 54 -0.80 -7.92 6.11
N MET A 55 -0.89 -6.79 6.81
CA MET A 55 -0.66 -5.46 6.24
C MET A 55 0.71 -5.36 5.55
N ILE A 56 1.79 -5.80 6.20
CA ILE A 56 3.14 -5.76 5.62
C ILE A 56 3.25 -6.67 4.40
N GLY A 57 2.64 -7.86 4.44
CA GLY A 57 2.61 -8.79 3.32
C GLY A 57 1.88 -8.21 2.10
N GLU A 58 0.74 -7.57 2.32
CA GLU A 58 -0.06 -6.96 1.26
C GLU A 58 0.60 -5.69 0.67
N ILE A 59 1.24 -4.87 1.50
CA ILE A 59 2.07 -3.74 1.02
C ILE A 59 3.22 -4.27 0.12
N ARG A 60 3.79 -5.42 0.44
CA ARG A 60 4.81 -6.03 -0.40
C ARG A 60 4.27 -6.44 -1.77
N GLN A 61 3.06 -7.02 -1.85
CA GLN A 61 2.41 -7.31 -3.14
C GLN A 61 2.19 -6.05 -3.97
N TRP A 62 1.81 -4.95 -3.32
CA TRP A 62 1.65 -3.66 -3.98
C TRP A 62 2.98 -3.14 -4.54
N ASP A 63 4.07 -3.20 -3.76
CA ASP A 63 5.42 -2.82 -4.19
C ASP A 63 5.89 -3.66 -5.39
N GLU A 64 5.64 -4.97 -5.37
CA GLU A 64 5.92 -5.87 -6.50
C GLU A 64 5.12 -5.47 -7.76
N SER A 65 3.90 -4.96 -7.60
CA SER A 65 3.08 -4.47 -8.71
C SER A 65 3.63 -3.17 -9.31
N ILE A 66 4.12 -2.26 -8.48
CA ILE A 66 4.81 -1.04 -8.95
C ILE A 66 6.05 -1.42 -9.75
N LYS A 67 6.82 -2.39 -9.24
CA LYS A 67 8.00 -2.87 -9.98
C LYS A 67 7.63 -3.45 -11.34
N VAL A 68 6.55 -4.18 -11.47
CA VAL A 68 6.06 -4.69 -12.77
C VAL A 68 5.81 -3.55 -13.75
N VAL A 69 5.22 -2.42 -13.30
CA VAL A 69 5.00 -1.26 -14.17
C VAL A 69 6.32 -0.61 -14.56
N GLN A 70 7.25 -0.46 -13.62
CA GLN A 70 8.57 0.10 -13.90
C GLN A 70 9.34 -0.75 -14.93
N ASP A 71 9.36 -2.07 -14.74
CA ASP A 71 10.01 -3.01 -15.66
C ASP A 71 9.37 -2.93 -17.05
N TRP A 72 8.04 -2.86 -17.13
CA TRP A 72 7.32 -2.71 -18.39
C TRP A 72 7.69 -1.40 -19.12
N VAL A 73 7.83 -0.30 -18.39
CA VAL A 73 8.27 0.99 -18.97
C VAL A 73 9.70 0.88 -19.51
N GLU A 74 10.61 0.21 -18.79
CA GLU A 74 11.98 -0.03 -19.23
C GLU A 74 12.03 -0.94 -20.47
N GLU A 75 11.21 -2.00 -20.50
CA GLU A 75 11.13 -2.97 -21.59
C GLU A 75 10.57 -2.36 -22.88
N THR A 76 9.58 -1.49 -22.77
CA THR A 76 8.84 -0.94 -23.93
C THR A 76 9.34 0.43 -24.37
N GLY A 77 9.94 1.20 -23.47
CA GLY A 77 10.30 2.61 -23.69
C GLY A 77 9.10 3.55 -23.74
N GLU A 78 7.92 3.09 -23.34
CA GLU A 78 6.69 3.89 -23.38
C GLU A 78 6.73 5.06 -22.40
N ARG A 79 6.26 6.22 -22.85
CA ARG A 79 6.16 7.42 -22.02
C ARG A 79 5.03 7.26 -21.01
N THR A 80 5.35 6.85 -19.80
CA THR A 80 4.37 6.50 -18.77
C THR A 80 4.55 7.35 -17.52
N LEU A 81 3.49 8.02 -17.07
CA LEU A 81 3.40 8.57 -15.72
C LEU A 81 2.96 7.46 -14.77
N ILE A 82 3.76 7.21 -13.74
CA ILE A 82 3.41 6.31 -12.62
C ILE A 82 3.13 7.19 -11.41
N VAL A 83 1.97 7.03 -10.79
CA VAL A 83 1.61 7.68 -9.53
C VAL A 83 1.25 6.60 -8.50
N ALA A 84 1.88 6.63 -7.34
CA ALA A 84 1.64 5.72 -6.24
C ALA A 84 1.25 6.50 -5.00
N THR A 85 0.09 6.20 -4.44
CA THR A 85 -0.45 6.88 -3.26
C THR A 85 -1.39 5.96 -2.49
N ALA A 86 -1.98 6.45 -1.42
CA ALA A 86 -3.12 5.86 -0.74
C ALA A 86 -4.25 6.89 -0.70
N ASP A 87 -5.50 6.42 -0.61
CA ASP A 87 -6.70 7.23 -0.48
C ASP A 87 -6.87 7.82 0.93
N HIS A 88 -6.32 7.17 1.95
CA HIS A 88 -6.30 7.62 3.35
C HIS A 88 -5.20 6.95 4.15
N ALA A 89 -4.94 7.48 5.34
CA ALA A 89 -4.09 6.84 6.34
C ALA A 89 -4.90 5.87 7.22
N GLN A 90 -4.19 4.94 7.82
CA GLN A 90 -4.70 3.96 8.77
C GLN A 90 -4.13 4.18 10.17
N THR A 91 -4.74 3.56 11.18
CA THR A 91 -4.41 3.74 12.59
C THR A 91 -3.07 3.20 13.07
N PRO A 92 -2.43 2.17 12.48
CA PRO A 92 -1.20 1.66 13.03
C PRO A 92 -0.10 2.72 12.99
N MET A 93 0.49 2.99 14.13
CA MET A 93 1.64 3.88 14.23
C MET A 93 2.76 3.25 15.06
N ILE A 94 4.00 3.55 14.67
CA ILE A 94 5.18 3.11 15.40
C ILE A 94 5.27 3.90 16.71
N THR A 95 5.44 3.20 17.81
CA THR A 95 5.59 3.78 19.14
C THR A 95 6.79 3.16 19.88
N TYR A 96 7.13 3.73 21.03
CA TYR A 96 8.18 3.17 21.88
C TYR A 96 7.82 1.76 22.33
N ASN A 97 8.82 0.89 22.38
CA ASN A 97 8.68 -0.41 23.01
C ASN A 97 8.30 -0.25 24.48
N ASN A 98 7.24 -0.94 24.91
CA ASN A 98 6.66 -0.84 26.25
C ASN A 98 6.14 0.56 26.63
N ALA A 99 5.76 1.38 25.64
CA ALA A 99 5.09 2.65 25.92
C ALA A 99 3.79 2.40 26.73
N PRO A 100 3.52 3.20 27.76
CA PRO A 100 2.29 3.09 28.56
C PRO A 100 1.13 3.74 27.83
N THR A 101 0.84 3.31 26.61
CA THR A 101 -0.25 3.82 25.78
C THR A 101 -1.45 2.92 25.87
N ALA A 102 -2.65 3.51 25.97
CA ALA A 102 -3.89 2.76 25.85
C ALA A 102 -4.07 2.32 24.39
N GLY A 103 -4.65 1.14 24.20
CA GLY A 103 -4.95 0.58 22.89
C GLY A 103 -4.24 -0.75 22.62
N LEU A 104 -4.60 -1.37 21.52
CA LEU A 104 -3.99 -2.61 21.08
C LEU A 104 -2.57 -2.34 20.56
N THR A 105 -1.61 -3.13 21.02
CA THR A 105 -0.21 -3.02 20.61
C THR A 105 0.29 -4.35 20.07
N THR A 106 0.91 -4.34 18.89
CA THR A 106 1.57 -5.50 18.30
C THR A 106 3.07 -5.29 18.29
N LYS A 107 3.82 -6.32 18.72
CA LYS A 107 5.30 -6.31 18.66
C LYS A 107 5.79 -7.05 17.42
N LEU A 108 6.71 -6.43 16.72
CA LEU A 108 7.36 -6.96 15.53
C LEU A 108 8.88 -6.96 15.71
N LYS A 109 9.56 -7.70 14.87
CA LYS A 109 11.02 -7.62 14.67
C LYS A 109 11.31 -6.93 13.35
N THR A 110 12.19 -5.94 13.38
CA THR A 110 12.73 -5.29 12.19
C THR A 110 13.72 -6.18 11.42
N ALA A 111 14.15 -5.73 10.25
CA ALA A 111 15.10 -6.50 9.43
C ALA A 111 16.44 -6.77 10.11
N ASP A 112 16.90 -5.83 10.91
CA ASP A 112 18.12 -5.91 11.71
C ASP A 112 17.94 -6.59 13.09
N GLY A 113 16.72 -7.08 13.38
CA GLY A 113 16.40 -7.82 14.61
C GLY A 113 15.98 -6.96 15.80
N ALA A 114 15.86 -5.63 15.64
CA ALA A 114 15.38 -4.75 16.68
C ALA A 114 13.88 -4.96 16.97
N ASP A 115 13.45 -4.65 18.20
CA ASP A 115 12.03 -4.65 18.55
C ASP A 115 11.35 -3.38 17.98
N MET A 116 10.17 -3.55 17.40
CA MET A 116 9.29 -2.48 16.96
C MET A 116 7.89 -2.72 17.50
N SER A 117 7.26 -1.69 18.03
CA SER A 117 5.88 -1.74 18.52
C SER A 117 4.97 -0.90 17.63
N LEU A 118 3.85 -1.48 17.22
CA LEU A 118 2.75 -0.79 16.55
C LEU A 118 1.59 -0.61 17.50
N LEU A 119 1.09 0.61 17.63
CA LEU A 119 -0.11 0.94 18.37
C LEU A 119 -1.27 1.16 17.40
N TYR A 120 -2.41 0.55 17.71
CA TYR A 120 -3.68 0.74 17.01
C TYR A 120 -4.56 1.66 17.84
N SER A 121 -4.54 2.94 17.54
CA SER A 121 -5.11 3.99 18.38
C SER A 121 -6.65 4.10 18.31
N THR A 122 -7.30 3.46 17.35
CA THR A 122 -8.77 3.42 17.23
C THR A 122 -9.38 2.12 17.74
N ALA A 123 -8.58 1.25 18.39
CA ALA A 123 -9.09 0.05 19.02
C ALA A 123 -10.15 0.40 20.07
N LYS A 124 -11.31 -0.26 19.99
CA LYS A 124 -12.43 -0.04 20.93
C LYS A 124 -12.11 -0.53 22.34
N SER A 125 -11.23 -1.51 22.46
CA SER A 125 -10.80 -2.06 23.74
C SER A 125 -9.39 -2.65 23.62
N ASN A 126 -8.78 -2.93 24.78
CA ASN A 126 -7.52 -3.65 24.86
C ASN A 126 -7.71 -5.19 24.73
N ASP A 127 -8.92 -5.67 24.65
CA ASP A 127 -9.19 -7.08 24.35
C ASP A 127 -9.01 -7.32 22.85
N PRO A 128 -8.08 -8.20 22.43
CA PRO A 128 -7.86 -8.50 21.02
C PRO A 128 -9.11 -8.97 20.28
N LYS A 129 -10.05 -9.61 20.98
CA LYS A 129 -11.31 -10.09 20.39
C LYS A 129 -12.26 -8.95 20.01
N ASP A 130 -12.27 -7.87 20.80
CA ASP A 130 -13.06 -6.68 20.53
C ASP A 130 -12.34 -5.69 19.61
N ALA A 131 -11.02 -5.71 19.60
CA ALA A 131 -10.20 -4.83 18.78
C ALA A 131 -10.10 -5.30 17.32
N LEU A 132 -10.16 -6.61 17.07
CA LEU A 132 -10.13 -7.19 15.73
C LEU A 132 -11.36 -6.77 14.93
N GLY A 133 -11.13 -6.13 13.79
CA GLY A 133 -12.19 -5.65 12.90
C GLY A 133 -12.80 -4.30 13.29
N GLY A 134 -12.18 -3.58 14.22
CA GLY A 134 -12.67 -2.29 14.69
C GLY A 134 -11.77 -1.09 14.43
N GLN A 135 -10.62 -1.28 13.78
CA GLN A 135 -9.72 -0.17 13.44
C GLN A 135 -10.31 0.71 12.37
N GLN A 136 -10.06 2.01 12.47
CA GLN A 136 -10.63 3.00 11.57
C GLN A 136 -9.53 3.75 10.80
N HIS A 137 -9.91 4.44 9.74
CA HIS A 137 -9.05 5.36 9.04
C HIS A 137 -8.66 6.55 9.91
N THR A 138 -7.59 7.23 9.55
CA THR A 138 -7.18 8.48 10.19
C THR A 138 -7.00 9.59 9.15
N GLY A 139 -7.16 10.83 9.58
CA GLY A 139 -6.93 12.02 8.75
C GLY A 139 -5.46 12.44 8.64
N ALA A 140 -4.51 11.54 8.90
CA ALA A 140 -3.10 11.84 8.68
C ALA A 140 -2.80 11.94 7.18
N GLN A 141 -1.80 12.75 6.83
CA GLN A 141 -1.35 12.85 5.45
C GLN A 141 -0.76 11.52 4.97
N VAL A 142 -1.05 11.18 3.73
CA VAL A 142 -0.46 10.02 3.04
C VAL A 142 0.58 10.49 2.03
N ARG A 143 1.53 9.62 1.72
CA ARG A 143 2.58 9.91 0.75
C ARG A 143 2.04 9.74 -0.66
N VAL A 144 2.36 10.69 -1.54
CA VAL A 144 2.29 10.52 -2.99
C VAL A 144 3.70 10.44 -3.56
N ALA A 145 3.93 9.49 -4.45
CA ALA A 145 5.17 9.36 -5.21
C ALA A 145 4.84 9.25 -6.69
N ALA A 146 5.62 9.91 -7.54
CA ALA A 146 5.40 9.86 -8.97
C ALA A 146 6.74 9.75 -9.72
N SER A 147 6.70 9.11 -10.88
CA SER A 147 7.82 9.02 -11.83
C SER A 147 7.34 9.09 -13.27
N GLY A 148 8.22 9.50 -14.18
CA GLY A 148 7.91 9.68 -15.59
C GLY A 148 7.44 11.09 -15.94
N PRO A 149 6.87 11.29 -17.16
CA PRO A 149 6.39 12.59 -17.61
C PRO A 149 5.33 13.17 -16.67
N GLY A 150 5.45 14.44 -16.31
CA GLY A 150 4.50 15.10 -15.42
C GLY A 150 4.65 14.80 -13.93
N ALA A 151 5.61 13.97 -13.51
CA ALA A 151 5.82 13.63 -12.10
C ALA A 151 6.03 14.85 -11.19
N ALA A 152 6.56 15.95 -11.71
CA ALA A 152 6.72 17.20 -10.96
C ALA A 152 5.40 17.81 -10.48
N ASN A 153 4.27 17.46 -11.07
CA ASN A 153 2.94 17.93 -10.65
C ASN A 153 2.51 17.33 -9.29
N PHE A 154 3.22 16.32 -8.79
CA PHE A 154 2.90 15.60 -7.55
C PHE A 154 3.90 15.91 -6.42
N THR A 155 4.52 17.08 -6.44
CA THR A 155 5.50 17.49 -5.42
C THR A 155 4.88 18.40 -4.38
N GLY A 156 5.40 18.35 -3.15
CA GLY A 156 4.91 19.16 -2.03
C GLY A 156 3.65 18.58 -1.40
N GLN A 157 2.88 19.43 -0.75
CA GLN A 157 1.58 19.08 -0.19
C GLN A 157 0.49 19.47 -1.19
N ILE A 158 -0.27 18.49 -1.62
CA ILE A 158 -1.35 18.64 -2.58
C ILE A 158 -2.66 18.14 -1.97
N ASP A 159 -3.78 18.58 -2.50
CA ASP A 159 -5.09 18.01 -2.21
C ASP A 159 -5.30 16.72 -3.02
N GLU A 160 -6.11 15.80 -2.50
CA GLU A 160 -6.42 14.54 -3.18
C GLU A 160 -7.00 14.78 -4.58
N THR A 161 -7.82 15.82 -4.74
CA THR A 161 -8.40 16.21 -6.05
C THR A 161 -7.36 16.68 -7.06
N ASP A 162 -6.20 17.16 -6.61
CA ASP A 162 -5.10 17.59 -7.49
C ASP A 162 -4.47 16.41 -8.23
N ILE A 163 -4.64 15.18 -7.75
CA ILE A 163 -4.16 13.96 -8.43
C ILE A 163 -4.78 13.85 -9.82
N PHE A 164 -6.08 14.12 -9.93
CA PHE A 164 -6.77 14.11 -11.24
C PHE A 164 -6.16 15.15 -12.19
N PHE A 165 -6.01 16.39 -11.74
CA PHE A 165 -5.47 17.47 -12.58
C PHE A 165 -4.00 17.25 -12.91
N GLY A 166 -3.21 16.73 -11.97
CA GLY A 166 -1.82 16.37 -12.19
C GLY A 166 -1.65 15.30 -13.27
N ALA A 167 -2.51 14.27 -13.26
CA ALA A 167 -2.52 13.22 -14.27
C ALA A 167 -2.99 13.73 -15.63
N MET A 168 -4.07 14.51 -15.69
CA MET A 168 -4.59 15.07 -16.95
C MET A 168 -3.62 16.04 -17.61
N ASN A 169 -2.83 16.78 -16.86
CA ASN A 169 -1.82 17.70 -17.40
C ASN A 169 -0.53 16.99 -17.85
N ALA A 170 -0.38 15.70 -17.57
CA ALA A 170 0.77 14.90 -17.97
C ALA A 170 0.52 14.09 -19.27
N ALA A 171 -0.75 13.94 -19.67
CA ALA A 171 -1.21 13.12 -20.80
C ALA A 171 -0.90 13.74 -22.19
#